data_d1814aee66e3ddd0e4e173b719dc768d
#
_entry.id   d1814aee66e3ddd0e4e173b719dc768d
#
_cell.length_a   1.000
_cell.length_b   1.000
_cell.length_c   1.000
_cell.angle_alpha   90.00
_cell.angle_beta   90.00
_cell.angle_gamma   90.00
#
_symmetry.space_group_name_H-M   'P 1'
#
loop_
_entity.id
_entity.type
_entity.pdbx_description
1 polymer ?
#
loop_
_entity_poly.entity_id
_entity_poly.type
_entity_poly.pdbx_seq_one_letter_code
_entity_poly.pdbx_strand_id
1 'polypeptide(L)'
;FVLLKNENSVLPLAKKGTIAVVGPLADSRSNMPGTWSVAAVMNKYPSLIEGLKEVVGGKAKILTAKGSNLMSDAEYEERATMFGRTLHRDNRTDKELLDEALAVAAKSDVIVAALGESSEMSGESSCRTDLEMPDTQRALLQELLKTGKPVVLVLFTGRPLVLNWEQENVPAILNVWF
;
A
#
# COMPACT_ATOMS: atom_id res chain seq x y z
N PHE A 1 3.97 -5.07 -13.84
CA PHE A 1 4.71 -4.36 -12.79
C PHE A 1 5.82 -3.54 -13.41
N VAL A 2 6.04 -2.34 -12.88
CA VAL A 2 7.09 -1.42 -13.34
C VAL A 2 7.98 -1.04 -12.16
N LEU A 3 9.25 -1.42 -12.24
CA LEU A 3 10.24 -1.03 -11.24
C LEU A 3 10.70 0.41 -11.56
N LEU A 4 10.24 1.37 -10.77
CA LEU A 4 10.54 2.79 -10.97
C LEU A 4 11.87 3.19 -10.32
N LYS A 5 12.21 2.57 -9.19
CA LYS A 5 13.45 2.86 -8.43
C LYS A 5 13.89 1.63 -7.65
N ASN A 6 15.20 1.41 -7.54
CA ASN A 6 15.79 0.36 -6.70
C ASN A 6 17.23 0.71 -6.33
N GLU A 7 17.39 1.60 -5.38
CA GLU A 7 18.69 1.97 -4.83
C GLU A 7 19.20 0.90 -3.87
N ASN A 8 20.51 0.75 -3.81
CA ASN A 8 21.21 -0.18 -2.92
C ASN A 8 20.71 -1.65 -3.06
N SER A 9 20.10 -2.00 -4.18
CA SER A 9 19.58 -3.36 -4.44
C SER A 9 18.66 -3.86 -3.33
N VAL A 10 17.75 -3.01 -2.84
CA VAL A 10 16.75 -3.40 -1.83
C VAL A 10 15.85 -4.50 -2.37
N LEU A 11 15.51 -4.46 -3.66
CA LEU A 11 14.82 -5.52 -4.38
C LEU A 11 15.80 -6.36 -5.22
N PRO A 12 15.59 -7.69 -5.34
CA PRO A 12 14.50 -8.47 -4.74
C PRO A 12 14.71 -8.69 -3.23
N LEU A 13 13.62 -8.73 -2.46
CA LEU A 13 13.67 -9.00 -1.03
C LEU A 13 14.21 -10.39 -0.74
N ALA A 14 15.08 -10.49 0.25
CA ALA A 14 15.53 -11.79 0.74
C ALA A 14 14.40 -12.52 1.48
N LYS A 15 14.23 -13.81 1.22
CA LYS A 15 13.25 -14.67 1.91
C LYS A 15 13.77 -15.09 3.30
N LYS A 16 14.09 -14.13 4.16
CA LYS A 16 14.62 -14.34 5.51
C LYS A 16 14.29 -13.17 6.43
N GLY A 17 14.48 -13.35 7.73
CA GLY A 17 14.28 -12.28 8.71
C GLY A 17 12.80 -11.93 8.91
N THR A 18 12.53 -10.68 9.22
CA THR A 18 11.19 -10.15 9.47
C THR A 18 10.87 -9.04 8.49
N ILE A 19 9.74 -9.17 7.80
CA ILE A 19 9.24 -8.21 6.82
C ILE A 19 7.97 -7.57 7.41
N ALA A 20 7.95 -6.25 7.58
CA ALA A 20 6.72 -5.51 7.83
C ALA A 20 5.98 -5.29 6.51
N VAL A 21 4.68 -5.56 6.48
CA VAL A 21 3.80 -5.20 5.37
C VAL A 21 2.74 -4.25 5.91
N VAL A 22 2.82 -2.99 5.49
CA VAL A 22 2.04 -1.88 6.05
C VAL A 22 1.31 -1.15 4.95
N GLY A 23 0.12 -0.68 5.23
CA GLY A 23 -0.66 0.14 4.31
C GLY A 23 -2.10 -0.32 4.15
N PRO A 24 -3.02 0.59 3.81
CA PRO A 24 -4.44 0.28 3.65
C PRO A 24 -4.74 -0.69 2.50
N LEU A 25 -3.83 -0.81 1.53
CA LEU A 25 -3.98 -1.67 0.35
C LEU A 25 -3.31 -3.04 0.52
N ALA A 26 -2.62 -3.28 1.63
CA ALA A 26 -1.83 -4.49 1.84
C ALA A 26 -2.66 -5.79 1.89
N ASP A 27 -3.86 -5.73 2.48
CA ASP A 27 -4.74 -6.89 2.67
C ASP A 27 -6.08 -6.74 1.93
N SER A 28 -6.10 -6.06 0.81
CA SER A 28 -7.32 -5.89 0.01
C SER A 28 -7.34 -6.83 -1.18
N ARG A 29 -8.20 -7.87 -1.14
CA ARG A 29 -8.46 -8.76 -2.28
C ARG A 29 -9.35 -8.08 -3.32
N SER A 30 -10.35 -7.33 -2.88
CA SER A 30 -11.34 -6.69 -3.76
C SER A 30 -10.72 -5.62 -4.66
N ASN A 31 -9.60 -5.04 -4.25
CA ASN A 31 -8.90 -4.01 -5.02
C ASN A 31 -7.99 -4.58 -6.13
N MET A 32 -7.61 -5.87 -6.02
CA MET A 32 -6.63 -6.50 -6.94
C MET A 32 -7.08 -6.57 -8.41
N PRO A 33 -8.36 -6.81 -8.73
CA PRO A 33 -8.80 -6.86 -10.13
C PRO A 33 -8.82 -5.51 -10.85
N GLY A 34 -8.74 -4.39 -10.12
CA GLY A 34 -8.83 -3.04 -10.69
C GLY A 34 -10.24 -2.62 -11.10
N THR A 35 -10.36 -1.37 -11.56
CA THR A 35 -11.65 -0.71 -11.87
C THR A 35 -12.41 -1.41 -13.00
N TRP A 36 -11.72 -1.78 -14.07
CA TRP A 36 -12.35 -2.24 -15.32
C TRP A 36 -12.65 -3.74 -15.38
N SER A 37 -12.60 -4.42 -14.26
CA SER A 37 -12.85 -5.86 -14.15
C SER A 37 -14.32 -6.19 -13.88
N VAL A 38 -15.20 -5.93 -14.82
CA VAL A 38 -16.67 -6.03 -14.70
C VAL A 38 -17.15 -7.42 -14.28
N ALA A 39 -16.50 -8.47 -14.75
CA ALA A 39 -16.89 -9.87 -14.48
C ALA A 39 -15.97 -10.57 -13.48
N ALA A 40 -15.13 -9.82 -12.75
CA ALA A 40 -14.20 -10.41 -11.81
C ALA A 40 -14.89 -10.95 -10.55
N VAL A 41 -14.44 -12.09 -10.07
CA VAL A 41 -14.80 -12.60 -8.75
C VAL A 41 -13.87 -11.94 -7.73
N MET A 42 -14.35 -10.89 -7.07
CA MET A 42 -13.52 -9.95 -6.29
C MET A 42 -12.62 -10.59 -5.24
N ASN A 43 -13.09 -11.66 -4.58
CA ASN A 43 -12.33 -12.33 -3.52
C ASN A 43 -11.53 -13.56 -3.99
N LYS A 44 -11.42 -13.76 -5.31
CA LYS A 44 -10.71 -14.91 -5.88
C LYS A 44 -9.18 -14.75 -5.82
N TYR A 45 -8.71 -13.52 -5.86
CA TYR A 45 -7.27 -13.23 -5.96
C TYR A 45 -6.69 -13.01 -4.56
N PRO A 46 -5.45 -13.48 -4.30
CA PRO A 46 -4.80 -13.24 -3.02
C PRO A 46 -4.48 -11.75 -2.84
N SER A 47 -4.51 -11.28 -1.60
CA SER A 47 -3.96 -9.97 -1.24
C SER A 47 -2.43 -9.98 -1.35
N LEU A 48 -1.79 -8.80 -1.30
CA LEU A 48 -0.33 -8.71 -1.25
C LEU A 48 0.25 -9.47 -0.06
N ILE A 49 -0.39 -9.36 1.11
CA ILE A 49 0.04 -10.10 2.32
C ILE A 49 -0.01 -11.60 2.10
N GLU A 50 -1.08 -12.12 1.51
CA GLU A 50 -1.24 -13.54 1.24
C GLU A 50 -0.22 -14.05 0.22
N GLY A 51 -0.03 -13.32 -0.87
CA GLY A 51 0.98 -13.64 -1.88
C GLY A 51 2.40 -13.64 -1.31
N LEU A 52 2.73 -12.65 -0.47
CA LEU A 52 4.03 -12.63 0.20
C LEU A 52 4.21 -13.82 1.15
N LYS A 53 3.20 -14.15 1.97
CA LYS A 53 3.25 -15.33 2.86
C LYS A 53 3.47 -16.63 2.08
N GLU A 54 2.80 -16.80 0.95
CA GLU A 54 2.96 -17.96 0.07
C GLU A 54 4.40 -18.01 -0.48
N VAL A 55 4.90 -16.91 -1.03
CA VAL A 55 6.24 -16.86 -1.65
C VAL A 55 7.36 -17.07 -0.64
N VAL A 56 7.24 -16.55 0.58
CA VAL A 56 8.29 -16.75 1.59
C VAL A 56 8.26 -18.17 2.19
N GLY A 57 7.11 -18.85 2.15
CA GLY A 57 6.98 -20.27 2.55
C GLY A 57 7.48 -20.55 3.97
N GLY A 58 7.27 -19.61 4.91
CA GLY A 58 7.73 -19.72 6.29
C GLY A 58 9.22 -19.39 6.53
N LYS A 59 9.99 -19.06 5.49
CA LYS A 59 11.43 -18.70 5.61
C LYS A 59 11.65 -17.28 6.15
N ALA A 60 10.63 -16.42 6.09
CA ALA A 60 10.63 -15.09 6.67
C ALA A 60 9.36 -14.90 7.52
N LYS A 61 9.46 -14.07 8.57
CA LYS A 61 8.30 -13.67 9.36
C LYS A 61 7.64 -12.45 8.71
N ILE A 62 6.33 -12.51 8.51
CA ILE A 62 5.54 -11.37 8.04
C ILE A 62 4.79 -10.78 9.24
N LEU A 63 5.01 -9.49 9.48
CA LEU A 63 4.24 -8.67 10.43
C LEU A 63 3.41 -7.67 9.64
N THR A 64 2.20 -7.36 10.09
CA THR A 64 1.27 -6.52 9.33
C THR A 64 0.66 -5.44 10.20
N ALA A 65 0.40 -4.28 9.61
CA ALA A 65 -0.39 -3.20 10.19
C ALA A 65 -1.09 -2.43 9.07
N LYS A 66 -2.26 -1.85 9.35
CA LYS A 66 -2.94 -1.00 8.37
C LYS A 66 -2.23 0.34 8.20
N GLY A 67 -1.79 0.96 9.29
CA GLY A 67 -0.96 2.16 9.31
C GLY A 67 -1.69 3.47 9.03
N SER A 68 -2.65 3.48 8.11
CA SER A 68 -3.52 4.62 7.81
C SER A 68 -4.84 4.17 7.22
N ASN A 69 -5.81 5.06 7.17
CA ASN A 69 -6.93 4.94 6.25
C ASN A 69 -6.49 5.33 4.83
N LEU A 70 -7.38 5.17 3.84
CA LEU A 70 -7.05 5.47 2.45
C LEU A 70 -6.73 6.95 2.25
N MET A 71 -7.50 7.82 2.92
CA MET A 71 -7.29 9.28 2.95
C MET A 71 -7.96 9.92 4.16
N SER A 72 -7.69 11.21 4.41
CA SER A 72 -8.29 11.96 5.53
C SER A 72 -9.77 12.26 5.30
N ASP A 73 -10.16 12.57 4.07
CA ASP A 73 -11.55 12.84 3.69
C ASP A 73 -12.38 11.54 3.68
N ALA A 74 -13.16 11.33 4.75
CA ALA A 74 -13.96 10.14 4.94
C ALA A 74 -15.11 10.03 3.92
N GLU A 75 -15.71 11.16 3.50
CA GLU A 75 -16.78 11.17 2.52
C GLU A 75 -16.27 10.80 1.13
N TYR A 76 -15.10 11.31 0.76
CA TYR A 76 -14.45 10.91 -0.49
C TYR A 76 -14.01 9.45 -0.45
N GLU A 77 -13.47 8.97 0.67
CA GLU A 77 -13.09 7.57 0.86
C GLU A 77 -14.29 6.63 0.69
N GLU A 78 -15.45 6.98 1.26
CA GLU A 78 -16.67 6.21 1.10
C GLU A 78 -17.10 6.11 -0.38
N ARG A 79 -17.03 7.21 -1.12
CA ARG A 79 -17.30 7.22 -2.57
C ARG A 79 -16.28 6.42 -3.37
N ALA A 80 -15.03 6.41 -2.95
CA ALA A 80 -13.94 5.67 -3.58
C ALA A 80 -14.00 4.15 -3.34
N THR A 81 -15.05 3.65 -2.69
CA THR A 81 -15.26 2.22 -2.39
C THR A 81 -16.68 1.75 -2.72
N MET A 82 -17.44 2.52 -3.51
CA MET A 82 -18.91 2.39 -3.64
C MET A 82 -19.41 1.16 -4.42
N PHE A 83 -18.63 0.60 -5.35
CA PHE A 83 -19.08 -0.53 -6.18
C PHE A 83 -18.87 -1.91 -5.53
N GLY A 84 -18.95 -2.00 -4.20
CA GLY A 84 -18.79 -3.24 -3.46
C GLY A 84 -17.33 -3.70 -3.30
N ARG A 85 -16.39 -2.89 -3.72
CA ARG A 85 -14.96 -3.13 -3.56
C ARG A 85 -14.51 -2.51 -2.24
N THR A 86 -14.93 -3.14 -1.16
CA THR A 86 -14.83 -2.58 0.18
C THR A 86 -13.39 -2.49 0.68
N LEU A 87 -12.92 -1.26 0.82
CA LEU A 87 -11.86 -0.90 1.75
C LEU A 87 -12.55 -0.29 2.96
N HIS A 88 -12.71 -1.07 4.02
CA HIS A 88 -13.37 -0.56 5.22
C HIS A 88 -12.48 0.48 5.91
N ARG A 89 -13.03 1.69 6.09
CA ARG A 89 -12.41 2.70 6.93
C ARG A 89 -12.28 2.15 8.36
N ASP A 90 -11.10 2.31 8.93
CA ASP A 90 -10.86 1.96 10.33
C ASP A 90 -11.34 3.13 11.22
N ASN A 91 -12.03 2.82 12.29
CA ASN A 91 -12.57 3.82 13.22
C ASN A 91 -11.53 4.30 14.25
N ARG A 92 -10.36 3.69 14.28
CA ARG A 92 -9.23 4.16 15.10
C ARG A 92 -8.74 5.50 14.60
N THR A 93 -8.14 6.28 15.48
CA THR A 93 -7.49 7.54 15.10
C THR A 93 -6.28 7.29 14.22
N ASP A 94 -5.90 8.27 13.41
CA ASP A 94 -4.69 8.19 12.57
C ASP A 94 -3.44 7.93 13.42
N LYS A 95 -3.41 8.46 14.65
CA LYS A 95 -2.32 8.22 15.59
C LYS A 95 -2.24 6.75 16.02
N GLU A 96 -3.35 6.11 16.36
CA GLU A 96 -3.37 4.69 16.76
C GLU A 96 -2.94 3.78 15.61
N LEU A 97 -3.39 4.07 14.39
CA LEU A 97 -3.00 3.33 13.20
C LEU A 97 -1.50 3.49 12.92
N LEU A 98 -0.98 4.71 13.02
CA LEU A 98 0.43 5.01 12.84
C LEU A 98 1.30 4.34 13.91
N ASP A 99 0.92 4.44 15.18
CA ASP A 99 1.67 3.84 16.30
C ASP A 99 1.78 2.31 16.13
N GLU A 100 0.72 1.64 15.68
CA GLU A 100 0.75 0.20 15.35
C GLU A 100 1.74 -0.09 14.22
N ALA A 101 1.71 0.69 13.16
CA ALA A 101 2.61 0.53 12.03
C ALA A 101 4.07 0.71 12.42
N LEU A 102 4.38 1.73 13.22
CA LEU A 102 5.73 1.97 13.72
C LEU A 102 6.21 0.87 14.67
N ALA A 103 5.30 0.32 15.52
CA ALA A 103 5.62 -0.81 16.38
C ALA A 103 5.93 -2.09 15.59
N VAL A 104 5.27 -2.30 14.47
CA VAL A 104 5.55 -3.40 13.53
C VAL A 104 6.87 -3.15 12.79
N ALA A 105 7.08 -1.95 12.28
CA ALA A 105 8.30 -1.55 11.59
C ALA A 105 9.56 -1.70 12.48
N ALA A 106 9.47 -1.30 13.75
CA ALA A 106 10.58 -1.42 14.70
C ALA A 106 11.06 -2.86 14.90
N LYS A 107 10.18 -3.85 14.74
CA LYS A 107 10.47 -5.29 14.89
C LYS A 107 10.88 -5.97 13.58
N SER A 108 11.08 -5.19 12.51
CA SER A 108 11.30 -5.72 11.17
C SER A 108 12.66 -5.33 10.61
N ASP A 109 13.15 -6.09 9.65
CA ASP A 109 14.41 -5.82 8.95
C ASP A 109 14.19 -4.96 7.70
N VAL A 110 12.99 -5.04 7.11
CA VAL A 110 12.56 -4.30 5.92
C VAL A 110 11.06 -4.02 5.99
N ILE A 111 10.63 -2.92 5.39
CA ILE A 111 9.24 -2.49 5.34
C ILE A 111 8.76 -2.52 3.88
N VAL A 112 7.62 -3.14 3.64
CA VAL A 112 6.85 -3.09 2.40
C VAL A 112 5.63 -2.21 2.66
N ALA A 113 5.61 -1.03 2.07
CA ALA A 113 4.52 -0.07 2.20
C ALA A 113 3.58 -0.21 0.98
N ALA A 114 2.39 -0.78 1.19
CA ALA A 114 1.37 -1.02 0.16
C ALA A 114 0.41 0.16 0.13
N LEU A 115 0.70 1.14 -0.72
CA LEU A 115 0.06 2.45 -0.73
C LEU A 115 -0.39 2.84 -2.15
N GLY A 116 -1.17 3.90 -2.24
CA GLY A 116 -1.62 4.47 -3.49
C GLY A 116 -3.13 4.66 -3.57
N GLU A 117 -3.70 4.41 -4.72
CA GLU A 117 -5.14 4.55 -4.98
C GLU A 117 -5.88 3.23 -4.79
N SER A 118 -7.14 3.30 -4.35
CA SER A 118 -8.07 2.18 -4.54
C SER A 118 -8.51 2.11 -6.00
N SER A 119 -9.02 0.95 -6.42
CA SER A 119 -9.53 0.76 -7.79
C SER A 119 -10.61 1.76 -8.17
N GLU A 120 -11.42 2.20 -7.22
CA GLU A 120 -12.52 3.15 -7.45
C GLU A 120 -12.07 4.62 -7.53
N MET A 121 -10.82 4.93 -7.19
CA MET A 121 -10.27 6.28 -7.33
C MET A 121 -9.85 6.62 -8.76
N SER A 122 -9.82 5.65 -9.65
CA SER A 122 -9.52 5.82 -11.08
C SER A 122 -10.58 5.13 -11.94
N GLY A 123 -10.70 5.57 -13.20
CA GLY A 123 -11.67 5.02 -14.14
C GLY A 123 -12.86 5.93 -14.38
N GLU A 124 -13.95 5.36 -14.88
CA GLU A 124 -15.17 6.10 -15.22
C GLU A 124 -15.80 6.74 -13.99
N SER A 125 -16.22 7.99 -14.12
CA SER A 125 -16.81 8.79 -13.04
C SER A 125 -15.89 9.09 -11.85
N SER A 126 -14.59 8.83 -11.98
CA SER A 126 -13.59 9.12 -10.96
C SER A 126 -12.70 10.26 -11.40
N CYS A 127 -12.77 11.39 -10.68
CA CYS A 127 -11.97 12.58 -10.97
C CYS A 127 -11.13 12.94 -9.75
N ARG A 128 -9.87 13.29 -10.00
CA ARG A 128 -8.96 13.86 -9.00
C ARG A 128 -8.27 15.09 -9.59
N THR A 129 -8.28 16.19 -8.85
CA THR A 129 -7.56 17.44 -9.19
C THR A 129 -6.13 17.42 -8.66
N ASP A 130 -5.89 16.66 -7.60
CA ASP A 130 -4.57 16.40 -7.03
C ASP A 130 -4.16 14.96 -7.41
N LEU A 131 -3.03 14.84 -8.12
CA LEU A 131 -2.48 13.56 -8.57
C LEU A 131 -1.34 13.05 -7.69
N GLU A 132 -1.14 13.64 -6.52
CA GLU A 132 -0.21 13.13 -5.53
C GLU A 132 -0.77 11.89 -4.80
N MET A 133 0.09 11.18 -4.09
CA MET A 133 -0.35 10.09 -3.23
C MET A 133 -1.30 10.61 -2.13
N PRO A 134 -2.36 9.87 -1.74
CA PRO A 134 -3.28 10.31 -0.70
C PRO A 134 -2.55 10.73 0.58
N ASP A 135 -3.04 11.79 1.21
CA ASP A 135 -2.41 12.56 2.29
C ASP A 135 -2.01 11.71 3.52
N THR A 136 -2.93 10.90 4.05
CA THR A 136 -2.68 10.03 5.21
C THR A 136 -1.64 8.97 4.90
N GLN A 137 -1.61 8.47 3.68
CA GLN A 137 -0.66 7.46 3.22
C GLN A 137 0.74 8.06 3.02
N ARG A 138 0.82 9.29 2.50
CA ARG A 138 2.11 10.01 2.42
C ARG A 138 2.66 10.29 3.82
N ALA A 139 1.81 10.72 4.75
CA ALA A 139 2.22 10.93 6.15
C ALA A 139 2.76 9.63 6.77
N LEU A 140 2.07 8.51 6.57
CA LEU A 140 2.54 7.19 7.01
C LEU A 140 3.91 6.86 6.41
N LEU A 141 4.08 7.03 5.09
CA LEU A 141 5.35 6.73 4.41
C LEU A 141 6.50 7.56 4.96
N GLN A 142 6.26 8.84 5.24
CA GLN A 142 7.24 9.74 5.85
C GLN A 142 7.71 9.24 7.23
N GLU A 143 6.79 8.79 8.07
CA GLU A 143 7.12 8.24 9.39
C GLU A 143 7.85 6.89 9.30
N LEU A 144 7.45 6.03 8.36
CA LEU A 144 8.14 4.75 8.12
C LEU A 144 9.61 4.96 7.69
N LEU A 145 9.89 5.95 6.85
CA LEU A 145 11.25 6.28 6.42
C LEU A 145 12.13 6.77 7.59
N LYS A 146 11.55 7.49 8.56
CA LYS A 146 12.28 7.95 9.76
C LYS A 146 12.76 6.80 10.65
N THR A 147 12.23 5.59 10.48
CA THR A 147 12.70 4.39 11.22
C THR A 147 14.13 3.98 10.84
N GLY A 148 14.65 4.49 9.73
CA GLY A 148 15.96 4.10 9.18
C GLY A 148 16.00 2.69 8.58
N LYS A 149 14.87 1.99 8.52
CA LYS A 149 14.77 0.68 7.86
C LYS A 149 14.63 0.85 6.34
N PRO A 150 15.13 -0.09 5.53
CA PRO A 150 14.82 -0.09 4.10
C PRO A 150 13.30 -0.14 3.87
N VAL A 151 12.78 0.76 3.02
CA VAL A 151 11.37 0.82 2.67
C VAL A 151 11.21 0.53 1.18
N VAL A 152 10.31 -0.40 0.85
CA VAL A 152 9.83 -0.66 -0.51
C VAL A 152 8.41 -0.11 -0.63
N LEU A 153 8.22 0.88 -1.46
CA LEU A 153 6.89 1.35 -1.83
C LEU A 153 6.33 0.44 -2.92
N VAL A 154 5.30 -0.32 -2.60
CA VAL A 154 4.45 -1.04 -3.57
C VAL A 154 3.27 -0.13 -3.87
N LEU A 155 3.33 0.52 -5.02
CA LEU A 155 2.40 1.55 -5.42
C LEU A 155 1.26 0.96 -6.24
N PHE A 156 0.06 1.01 -5.69
CA PHE A 156 -1.19 0.67 -6.38
C PHE A 156 -1.75 1.93 -7.03
N THR A 157 -2.05 1.88 -8.31
CA THR A 157 -2.66 3.02 -9.01
C THR A 157 -3.25 2.60 -10.35
N GLY A 158 -4.35 3.23 -10.75
CA GLY A 158 -4.94 3.08 -12.08
C GLY A 158 -4.59 4.24 -13.02
N ARG A 159 -3.78 5.19 -12.56
CA ARG A 159 -3.28 6.34 -13.33
C ARG A 159 -1.85 6.70 -12.93
N PRO A 160 -1.08 7.43 -13.72
CA PRO A 160 0.18 8.01 -13.28
C PRO A 160 -0.05 9.01 -12.13
N LEU A 161 0.71 8.86 -11.05
CA LEU A 161 0.74 9.81 -9.94
C LEU A 161 2.00 10.69 -10.02
N VAL A 162 1.92 11.87 -9.40
CA VAL A 162 3.06 12.76 -9.19
C VAL A 162 3.86 12.21 -8.01
N LEU A 163 5.06 11.71 -8.25
CA LEU A 163 5.89 10.99 -7.28
C LEU A 163 7.22 11.71 -6.99
N ASN A 164 7.29 13.03 -7.14
CA ASN A 164 8.55 13.76 -6.99
C ASN A 164 9.18 13.51 -5.62
N TRP A 165 8.41 13.66 -4.54
CA TRP A 165 8.90 13.46 -3.19
C TRP A 165 9.26 11.99 -2.93
N GLU A 166 8.43 11.03 -3.38
CA GLU A 166 8.68 9.60 -3.24
C GLU A 166 9.95 9.19 -4.00
N GLN A 167 10.14 9.72 -5.20
CA GLN A 167 11.32 9.45 -6.02
C GLN A 167 12.62 9.93 -5.35
N GLU A 168 12.57 11.04 -4.63
CA GLU A 168 13.74 11.57 -3.90
C GLU A 168 14.04 10.79 -2.62
N ASN A 169 13.02 10.34 -1.90
CA ASN A 169 13.14 9.88 -0.51
C ASN A 169 13.02 8.36 -0.33
N VAL A 170 12.33 7.65 -1.21
CA VAL A 170 12.09 6.20 -1.06
C VAL A 170 13.15 5.41 -1.84
N PRO A 171 13.85 4.45 -1.22
CA PRO A 171 14.92 3.73 -1.89
C PRO A 171 14.45 2.73 -2.96
N ALA A 172 13.25 2.19 -2.85
CA ALA A 172 12.70 1.28 -3.86
C ALA A 172 11.21 1.53 -4.09
N ILE A 173 10.81 1.64 -5.37
CA ILE A 173 9.43 1.92 -5.79
C ILE A 173 9.05 0.93 -6.89
N LEU A 174 8.04 0.11 -6.62
CA LEU A 174 7.45 -0.85 -7.55
C LEU A 174 6.00 -0.44 -7.82
N ASN A 175 5.71 0.04 -9.02
CA ASN A 175 4.33 0.31 -9.44
C ASN A 175 3.71 -1.00 -9.94
N VAL A 176 2.63 -1.43 -9.29
CA VAL A 176 2.01 -2.72 -9.58
C VAL A 176 0.78 -2.61 -10.47
N TRP A 177 0.24 -1.42 -10.63
CA TRP A 177 -1.02 -1.15 -11.32
C TRP A 177 -2.18 -1.99 -10.73
N PHE A 178 -3.36 -1.96 -11.39
CA PHE A 178 -4.50 -2.89 -11.22
C PHE A 178 -5.42 -2.86 -12.44
#